data_881330e28d070bfaca8855e69c9a558e
#
_entry.id   881330e28d070bfaca8855e69c9a558e
#
_cell.length_a   1.000
_cell.length_b   1.000
_cell.length_c   1.000
_cell.angle_alpha   90.00
_cell.angle_beta   90.00
_cell.angle_gamma   90.00
#
_symmetry.space_group_name_H-M   'P 1'
#
loop_
_entity.id
_entity.type
_entity.pdbx_description
1 polymer ?
#
loop_
_entity_poly.entity_id
_entity_poly.type
_entity_poly.pdbx_seq_one_letter_code
_entity_poly.pdbx_strand_id
1 'polypeptide(L)'
;MERTFIKYFVNNSMGPDKNISSVGFEEIPSGSSYPTLNHSAGYYFNADKGRVLREYQLVYVTNGEGVLETENGGVFSIKRGMIFVLFPGEGHTYYPNYETGWSHYWIGFGGSEVEGWIKRGYCSKETPVFKVGINDEIVSLFRKAIYVANEEQSLYQQVLSGLVVYLVALMCSIDKNRCVGNGDFSSKIDYACVLMRELVEQSVS
;
A
#
# COMPACT_ATOMS: atom_id res chain seq x y z
N MET A 1 -4.08 17.69 13.11
CA MET A 1 -4.14 16.73 11.98
C MET A 1 -3.91 15.38 12.59
N GLU A 2 -4.90 14.48 12.57
CA GLU A 2 -4.71 13.13 13.12
C GLU A 2 -3.60 12.43 12.36
N ARG A 3 -2.63 11.90 13.09
CA ARG A 3 -1.47 11.19 12.53
C ARG A 3 -1.77 9.73 12.21
N THR A 4 -2.99 9.29 12.49
CA THR A 4 -3.41 7.90 12.32
C THR A 4 -4.87 7.85 11.91
N PHE A 5 -5.18 7.06 10.87
CA PHE A 5 -6.53 6.67 10.49
C PHE A 5 -6.56 5.17 10.26
N ILE A 6 -7.45 4.48 10.97
CA ILE A 6 -7.58 3.02 10.87
C ILE A 6 -9.07 2.69 10.73
N LYS A 7 -9.44 2.00 9.65
CA LYS A 7 -10.80 1.48 9.48
C LYS A 7 -10.76 0.00 9.10
N TYR A 8 -11.47 -0.79 9.89
CA TYR A 8 -11.74 -2.19 9.61
C TYR A 8 -13.21 -2.35 9.30
N PHE A 9 -13.52 -3.02 8.19
CA PHE A 9 -14.90 -3.36 7.84
C PHE A 9 -15.25 -4.69 8.50
N VAL A 10 -15.81 -4.61 9.71
CA VAL A 10 -16.25 -5.77 10.47
C VAL A 10 -17.55 -6.28 9.85
N ASN A 11 -17.45 -7.29 8.98
CA ASN A 11 -18.62 -7.99 8.50
C ASN A 11 -18.42 -9.51 8.51
N ASN A 12 -19.22 -10.18 9.32
CA ASN A 12 -19.30 -11.64 9.44
C ASN A 12 -19.81 -12.36 8.18
N SER A 13 -20.04 -11.67 7.10
CA SER A 13 -20.37 -12.24 5.80
C SER A 13 -19.47 -11.59 4.73
N MET A 14 -18.36 -12.24 4.44
CA MET A 14 -17.69 -12.07 3.16
C MET A 14 -18.67 -12.59 2.08
N GLY A 15 -19.64 -11.75 1.71
CA GLY A 15 -20.43 -12.01 0.52
C GLY A 15 -19.54 -11.78 -0.72
N PRO A 16 -19.91 -12.31 -1.87
CA PRO A 16 -19.13 -12.15 -3.11
C PRO A 16 -18.88 -10.69 -3.50
N ASP A 17 -19.58 -9.74 -2.89
CA ASP A 17 -19.55 -8.32 -3.23
C ASP A 17 -18.72 -7.44 -2.27
N LYS A 18 -18.11 -8.01 -1.22
CA LYS A 18 -17.32 -7.24 -0.24
C LYS A 18 -15.84 -7.59 -0.34
N ASN A 19 -15.14 -6.78 -1.11
CA ASN A 19 -13.75 -7.04 -1.47
C ASN A 19 -12.74 -6.32 -0.57
N ILE A 20 -13.15 -5.27 0.18
CA ILE A 20 -12.24 -4.49 1.03
C ILE A 20 -12.52 -4.75 2.51
N SER A 21 -11.49 -5.22 3.22
CA SER A 21 -11.54 -5.58 4.63
C SER A 21 -11.03 -4.49 5.56
N SER A 22 -10.06 -3.71 5.11
CA SER A 22 -9.46 -2.64 5.90
C SER A 22 -8.83 -1.57 5.02
N VAL A 23 -8.71 -0.36 5.55
CA VAL A 23 -7.92 0.72 4.95
C VAL A 23 -7.40 1.63 6.06
N GLY A 24 -6.20 2.16 5.90
CA GLY A 24 -5.68 3.09 6.89
C GLY A 24 -4.39 3.78 6.50
N PHE A 25 -4.02 4.68 7.40
CA PHE A 25 -2.74 5.36 7.46
C PHE A 25 -2.28 5.40 8.90
N GLU A 26 -1.01 5.11 9.13
CA GLU A 26 -0.41 5.23 10.45
C GLU A 26 0.99 5.82 10.34
N GLU A 27 1.30 6.71 11.28
CA GLU A 27 2.63 7.24 11.52
C GLU A 27 3.17 6.65 12.81
N ILE A 28 4.27 5.93 12.72
CA ILE A 28 4.98 5.35 13.87
C ILE A 28 6.27 6.15 14.05
N PRO A 29 6.33 6.99 15.08
CA PRO A 29 7.52 7.81 15.33
C PRO A 29 8.75 6.97 15.68
N SER A 30 9.93 7.52 15.44
CA SER A 30 11.18 7.00 16.00
C SER A 30 11.08 6.76 17.51
N GLY A 31 11.63 5.66 17.98
CA GLY A 31 11.63 5.28 19.40
C GLY A 31 10.29 4.71 19.90
N SER A 32 9.31 4.51 19.03
CA SER A 32 8.00 3.96 19.42
C SER A 32 8.00 2.43 19.43
N SER A 33 7.23 1.85 20.34
CA SER A 33 6.96 0.41 20.33
C SER A 33 6.07 0.04 19.15
N TYR A 34 6.28 -1.14 18.58
CA TYR A 34 5.48 -1.70 17.50
C TYR A 34 5.09 -3.16 17.82
N PRO A 35 3.88 -3.61 17.47
CA PRO A 35 2.77 -2.83 16.89
C PRO A 35 2.16 -1.85 17.90
N THR A 36 1.51 -0.82 17.36
CA THR A 36 0.80 0.17 18.19
C THR A 36 -0.48 -0.45 18.76
N LEU A 37 -0.98 0.10 19.86
CA LEU A 37 -2.19 -0.41 20.53
C LEU A 37 -3.51 -0.03 19.81
N ASN A 38 -3.43 0.71 18.70
CA ASN A 38 -4.60 1.24 18.00
C ASN A 38 -5.29 0.21 17.06
N HIS A 39 -4.70 -0.97 16.88
CA HIS A 39 -5.27 -2.01 16.03
C HIS A 39 -6.36 -2.81 16.74
N SER A 40 -7.40 -3.20 15.98
CA SER A 40 -8.42 -4.12 16.49
C SER A 40 -7.82 -5.49 16.81
N ALA A 41 -8.44 -6.22 17.73
CA ALA A 41 -7.95 -7.53 18.19
C ALA A 41 -7.65 -8.53 17.06
N GLY A 42 -8.39 -8.48 15.94
CA GLY A 42 -8.18 -9.35 14.78
C GLY A 42 -6.99 -8.96 13.90
N TYR A 43 -6.47 -7.74 14.06
CA TYR A 43 -5.33 -7.21 13.29
C TYR A 43 -4.11 -6.90 14.16
N TYR A 44 -4.29 -6.98 15.48
CA TYR A 44 -3.15 -6.90 16.40
C TYR A 44 -2.33 -8.19 16.28
N PHE A 45 -1.02 -8.05 16.19
CA PHE A 45 -0.11 -9.19 16.17
C PHE A 45 1.16 -8.88 16.99
N ASN A 46 1.82 -9.94 17.43
CA ASN A 46 3.14 -9.83 18.01
C ASN A 46 4.16 -9.88 16.87
N ALA A 47 5.01 -8.88 16.74
CA ALA A 47 6.01 -8.82 15.67
C ALA A 47 6.98 -10.02 15.69
N ASP A 48 7.30 -10.56 16.87
CA ASP A 48 8.18 -11.72 17.00
C ASP A 48 7.54 -13.05 16.54
N LYS A 49 6.20 -13.13 16.58
CA LYS A 49 5.44 -14.33 16.19
C LYS A 49 4.85 -14.26 14.79
N GLY A 50 4.76 -13.05 14.25
CA GLY A 50 4.08 -12.80 13.00
C GLY A 50 2.57 -13.07 13.07
N ARG A 51 1.95 -13.10 11.89
CA ARG A 51 0.52 -13.44 11.71
C ARG A 51 0.26 -14.06 10.35
N VAL A 52 -0.94 -14.59 10.18
CA VAL A 52 -1.47 -15.05 8.89
C VAL A 52 -2.77 -14.28 8.64
N LEU A 53 -2.87 -13.59 7.50
CA LEU A 53 -4.11 -12.95 7.05
C LEU A 53 -4.88 -13.88 6.11
N ARG A 54 -6.19 -13.65 6.02
CA ARG A 54 -7.08 -14.36 5.08
C ARG A 54 -7.32 -13.58 3.79
N GLU A 55 -6.72 -12.40 3.69
CA GLU A 55 -6.87 -11.45 2.60
C GLU A 55 -5.51 -11.01 2.08
N TYR A 56 -5.49 -10.39 0.91
CA TYR A 56 -4.33 -9.62 0.46
C TYR A 56 -4.26 -8.30 1.20
N GLN A 57 -3.06 -7.78 1.38
CA GLN A 57 -2.88 -6.42 1.87
C GLN A 57 -1.77 -5.73 1.08
N LEU A 58 -2.04 -4.52 0.56
CA LEU A 58 -1.02 -3.61 0.08
C LEU A 58 -0.58 -2.72 1.24
N VAL A 59 0.72 -2.58 1.41
CA VAL A 59 1.31 -1.64 2.39
C VAL A 59 2.31 -0.75 1.67
N TYR A 60 2.08 0.56 1.70
CA TYR A 60 2.92 1.58 1.07
C TYR A 60 3.64 2.42 2.11
N VAL A 61 4.96 2.32 2.17
CA VAL A 61 5.80 3.09 3.10
C VAL A 61 6.18 4.42 2.47
N THR A 62 5.71 5.51 3.05
CA THR A 62 5.92 6.88 2.53
C THR A 62 7.04 7.64 3.25
N ASN A 63 7.44 7.19 4.44
CA ASN A 63 8.57 7.73 5.19
C ASN A 63 9.18 6.65 6.07
N GLY A 64 10.46 6.77 6.40
CA GLY A 64 11.18 5.82 7.25
C GLY A 64 11.57 4.53 6.52
N GLU A 65 11.95 3.55 7.30
CA GLU A 65 12.37 2.22 6.82
C GLU A 65 12.04 1.13 7.84
N GLY A 66 12.15 -0.13 7.44
CA GLY A 66 11.87 -1.28 8.28
C GLY A 66 12.15 -2.59 7.58
N VAL A 67 11.51 -3.65 8.07
CA VAL A 67 11.70 -5.02 7.60
C VAL A 67 10.33 -5.65 7.32
N LEU A 68 10.26 -6.46 6.27
CA LEU A 68 9.22 -7.45 6.01
C LEU A 68 9.86 -8.82 6.02
N GLU A 69 9.29 -9.75 6.75
CA GLU A 69 9.65 -11.17 6.73
C GLU A 69 8.44 -11.99 6.31
N THR A 70 8.62 -12.89 5.36
CA THR A 70 7.56 -13.79 4.86
C THR A 70 8.06 -15.23 4.84
N GLU A 71 7.15 -16.16 5.04
CA GLU A 71 7.46 -17.59 5.09
C GLU A 71 8.07 -18.10 3.78
N ASN A 72 7.61 -17.62 2.63
CA ASN A 72 8.04 -18.08 1.30
C ASN A 72 9.10 -17.17 0.64
N GLY A 73 9.09 -15.88 0.96
CA GLY A 73 9.95 -14.89 0.30
C GLY A 73 11.23 -14.55 1.06
N GLY A 74 11.27 -14.83 2.36
CA GLY A 74 12.41 -14.48 3.22
C GLY A 74 12.32 -13.09 3.84
N VAL A 75 13.47 -12.41 3.97
CA VAL A 75 13.60 -11.12 4.67
C VAL A 75 13.89 -10.01 3.66
N PHE A 76 13.08 -8.96 3.70
CA PHE A 76 13.19 -7.80 2.80
C PHE A 76 13.42 -6.52 3.60
N SER A 77 14.43 -5.74 3.21
CA SER A 77 14.59 -4.37 3.69
C SER A 77 13.59 -3.46 2.99
N ILE A 78 12.70 -2.85 3.76
CA ILE A 78 11.68 -1.94 3.27
C ILE A 78 12.11 -0.51 3.50
N LYS A 79 12.00 0.32 2.49
CA LYS A 79 12.37 1.74 2.52
C LYS A 79 11.24 2.61 2.00
N ARG A 80 11.36 3.89 2.30
CA ARG A 80 10.49 4.93 1.73
C ARG A 80 10.32 4.77 0.23
N GLY A 81 9.08 4.79 -0.25
CA GLY A 81 8.73 4.63 -1.66
C GLY A 81 8.63 3.18 -2.12
N MET A 82 8.55 2.23 -1.17
CA MET A 82 8.26 0.84 -1.49
C MET A 82 6.84 0.46 -1.10
N ILE A 83 6.24 -0.39 -1.93
CA ILE A 83 5.00 -1.10 -1.62
C ILE A 83 5.34 -2.56 -1.43
N PHE A 84 4.73 -3.20 -0.46
CA PHE A 84 4.76 -4.65 -0.37
C PHE A 84 3.36 -5.24 -0.30
N VAL A 85 3.24 -6.46 -0.79
CA VAL A 85 2.00 -7.23 -0.84
C VAL A 85 2.08 -8.36 0.16
N LEU A 86 1.08 -8.47 1.02
CA LEU A 86 0.86 -9.63 1.89
C LEU A 86 -0.17 -10.54 1.24
N PHE A 87 0.11 -11.84 1.28
CA PHE A 87 -0.72 -12.85 0.62
C PHE A 87 -1.56 -13.63 1.63
N PRO A 88 -2.80 -14.01 1.27
CA PRO A 88 -3.64 -14.82 2.15
C PRO A 88 -3.00 -16.17 2.43
N GLY A 89 -3.11 -16.62 3.68
CA GLY A 89 -2.60 -17.91 4.12
C GLY A 89 -1.09 -18.00 4.28
N GLU A 90 -0.36 -16.88 4.10
CA GLU A 90 1.09 -16.83 4.28
C GLU A 90 1.48 -16.20 5.62
N GLY A 91 2.37 -16.88 6.35
CA GLY A 91 2.97 -16.35 7.56
C GLY A 91 3.88 -15.16 7.25
N HIS A 92 3.68 -14.05 7.96
CA HIS A 92 4.49 -12.85 7.78
C HIS A 92 4.58 -12.02 9.05
N THR A 93 5.64 -11.23 9.13
CA THR A 93 5.77 -10.12 10.08
C THR A 93 6.40 -8.93 9.37
N TYR A 94 6.12 -7.73 9.85
CA TYR A 94 6.79 -6.51 9.40
C TYR A 94 6.82 -5.49 10.54
N TYR A 95 7.85 -4.67 10.56
CA TYR A 95 8.04 -3.67 11.60
C TYR A 95 8.96 -2.55 11.12
N PRO A 96 8.75 -1.31 11.62
CA PRO A 96 9.65 -0.19 11.36
C PRO A 96 11.00 -0.38 12.05
N ASN A 97 12.03 0.24 11.52
CA ASN A 97 13.29 0.43 12.24
C ASN A 97 13.00 1.37 13.44
N TYR A 98 13.47 0.96 14.62
CA TYR A 98 13.23 1.70 15.86
C TYR A 98 13.76 3.14 15.82
N GLU A 99 14.91 3.36 15.18
CA GLU A 99 15.57 4.66 15.12
C GLU A 99 14.90 5.63 14.13
N THR A 100 14.29 5.12 13.07
CA THR A 100 13.67 5.97 12.04
C THR A 100 12.15 6.06 12.17
N GLY A 101 11.52 5.03 12.72
CA GLY A 101 10.09 4.83 12.58
C GLY A 101 9.70 4.66 11.12
N TRP A 102 8.42 4.75 10.80
CA TRP A 102 7.90 4.89 9.45
C TRP A 102 6.49 5.47 9.40
N SER A 103 6.09 5.94 8.20
CA SER A 103 4.70 6.28 7.90
C SER A 103 4.24 5.40 6.74
N HIS A 104 3.07 4.78 6.87
CA HIS A 104 2.56 3.87 5.87
C HIS A 104 1.05 3.96 5.68
N TYR A 105 0.62 3.72 4.45
CA TYR A 105 -0.77 3.44 4.09
C TYR A 105 -0.95 1.94 3.93
N TRP A 106 -2.17 1.44 4.16
CA TRP A 106 -2.53 0.07 3.78
C TRP A 106 -3.96 -0.03 3.28
N ILE A 107 -4.22 -1.08 2.52
CA ILE A 107 -5.56 -1.52 2.14
C ILE A 107 -5.59 -3.04 2.09
N GLY A 108 -6.53 -3.64 2.84
CA GLY A 108 -6.81 -5.07 2.85
C GLY A 108 -7.95 -5.40 1.90
N PHE A 109 -7.81 -6.44 1.09
CA PHE A 109 -8.76 -6.77 0.04
C PHE A 109 -8.75 -8.25 -0.34
N GLY A 110 -9.84 -8.68 -0.99
CA GLY A 110 -9.98 -9.96 -1.68
C GLY A 110 -10.59 -9.76 -3.06
N GLY A 111 -10.83 -10.83 -3.77
CA GLY A 111 -11.59 -10.83 -5.02
C GLY A 111 -10.86 -11.39 -6.21
N SER A 112 -11.64 -11.96 -7.15
CA SER A 112 -11.17 -12.72 -8.30
C SER A 112 -10.35 -11.90 -9.30
N GLU A 113 -10.56 -10.59 -9.38
CA GLU A 113 -9.83 -9.73 -10.32
C GLU A 113 -8.35 -9.64 -9.95
N VAL A 114 -8.05 -9.37 -8.67
CA VAL A 114 -6.68 -9.32 -8.18
C VAL A 114 -6.02 -10.70 -8.20
N GLU A 115 -6.76 -11.75 -7.86
CA GLU A 115 -6.27 -13.13 -8.02
C GLU A 115 -5.87 -13.45 -9.46
N GLY A 116 -6.62 -12.93 -10.44
CA GLY A 116 -6.27 -13.04 -11.86
C GLY A 116 -4.94 -12.38 -12.21
N TRP A 117 -4.59 -11.27 -11.57
CA TRP A 117 -3.31 -10.58 -11.77
C TRP A 117 -2.14 -11.38 -11.17
N ILE A 118 -2.35 -11.92 -9.97
CA ILE A 118 -1.37 -12.77 -9.29
C ILE A 118 -1.10 -14.05 -10.10
N LYS A 119 -2.16 -14.72 -10.56
CA LYS A 119 -2.04 -15.91 -11.41
C LYS A 119 -1.28 -15.64 -12.73
N ARG A 120 -1.31 -14.41 -13.23
CA ARG A 120 -0.54 -13.97 -14.40
C ARG A 120 0.90 -13.55 -14.06
N GLY A 121 1.32 -13.67 -12.81
CA GLY A 121 2.68 -13.38 -12.38
C GLY A 121 3.02 -11.88 -12.24
N TYR A 122 2.02 -11.01 -12.09
CA TYR A 122 2.28 -9.59 -11.83
C TYR A 122 2.76 -9.34 -10.38
N CYS A 123 2.33 -10.18 -9.46
CA CYS A 123 2.79 -10.22 -8.06
C CYS A 123 3.02 -11.67 -7.65
N SER A 124 4.03 -11.95 -6.84
CA SER A 124 4.27 -13.28 -6.30
C SER A 124 4.74 -13.23 -4.85
N LYS A 125 4.63 -14.36 -4.15
CA LYS A 125 5.09 -14.50 -2.76
C LYS A 125 6.62 -14.41 -2.64
N GLU A 126 7.33 -14.84 -3.67
CA GLU A 126 8.79 -14.81 -3.73
C GLU A 126 9.33 -13.39 -3.96
N THR A 127 8.55 -12.53 -4.59
CA THR A 127 8.91 -11.14 -4.90
C THR A 127 7.77 -10.18 -4.52
N PRO A 128 7.47 -10.05 -3.21
CA PRO A 128 6.32 -9.29 -2.75
C PRO A 128 6.56 -7.77 -2.71
N VAL A 129 7.78 -7.29 -2.98
CA VAL A 129 8.18 -5.89 -2.79
C VAL A 129 8.35 -5.17 -4.12
N PHE A 130 7.73 -4.00 -4.26
CA PHE A 130 7.70 -3.14 -5.44
C PHE A 130 8.35 -1.79 -5.13
N LYS A 131 9.23 -1.32 -6.00
CA LYS A 131 9.94 -0.04 -5.85
C LYS A 131 9.26 1.03 -6.70
N VAL A 132 8.28 1.72 -6.13
CA VAL A 132 7.49 2.73 -6.86
C VAL A 132 7.99 4.17 -6.68
N GLY A 133 8.88 4.40 -5.71
CA GLY A 133 9.26 5.74 -5.30
C GLY A 133 8.14 6.44 -4.52
N ILE A 134 8.35 7.72 -4.16
CA ILE A 134 7.25 8.54 -3.66
C ILE A 134 6.47 9.03 -4.88
N ASN A 135 5.21 8.65 -4.93
CA ASN A 135 4.32 8.91 -6.04
C ASN A 135 3.02 9.55 -5.52
N ASP A 136 2.75 10.77 -5.94
CA ASP A 136 1.61 11.55 -5.46
C ASP A 136 0.27 10.95 -5.89
N GLU A 137 0.22 10.27 -7.03
CA GLU A 137 -0.98 9.59 -7.48
C GLU A 137 -1.31 8.41 -6.58
N ILE A 138 -0.32 7.58 -6.22
CA ILE A 138 -0.50 6.46 -5.27
C ILE A 138 -0.97 7.00 -3.91
N VAL A 139 -0.35 8.06 -3.39
CA VAL A 139 -0.77 8.72 -2.14
C VAL A 139 -2.21 9.21 -2.24
N SER A 140 -2.57 9.84 -3.35
CA SER A 140 -3.92 10.38 -3.60
C SER A 140 -4.96 9.26 -3.66
N LEU A 141 -4.63 8.11 -4.24
CA LEU A 141 -5.51 6.94 -4.30
C LEU A 141 -5.75 6.35 -2.90
N PHE A 142 -4.72 6.22 -2.06
CA PHE A 142 -4.89 5.79 -0.66
C PHE A 142 -5.73 6.79 0.15
N ARG A 143 -5.48 8.10 -0.01
CA ARG A 143 -6.30 9.14 0.64
C ARG A 143 -7.75 9.09 0.18
N LYS A 144 -7.98 8.86 -1.11
CA LYS A 144 -9.33 8.67 -1.65
C LYS A 144 -9.99 7.42 -1.08
N ALA A 145 -9.25 6.32 -0.95
CA ALA A 145 -9.76 5.10 -0.32
C ALA A 145 -10.17 5.34 1.14
N ILE A 146 -9.34 6.04 1.92
CA ILE A 146 -9.66 6.43 3.30
C ILE A 146 -10.93 7.29 3.35
N TYR A 147 -11.04 8.29 2.47
CA TYR A 147 -12.22 9.16 2.40
C TYR A 147 -13.49 8.35 2.09
N VAL A 148 -13.45 7.52 1.04
CA VAL A 148 -14.59 6.67 0.63
C VAL A 148 -14.98 5.70 1.75
N ALA A 149 -14.00 5.12 2.43
CA ALA A 149 -14.20 4.23 3.56
C ALA A 149 -14.83 4.94 4.76
N ASN A 150 -14.49 6.20 5.00
CA ASN A 150 -15.04 6.99 6.10
C ASN A 150 -16.50 7.37 5.86
N GLU A 151 -16.83 7.78 4.64
CA GLU A 151 -18.17 8.26 4.27
C GLU A 151 -19.21 7.13 4.13
N GLU A 152 -18.81 5.92 3.77
CA GLU A 152 -19.65 4.72 3.57
C GLU A 152 -20.92 4.99 2.71
N GLN A 153 -20.79 5.84 1.68
CA GLN A 153 -21.88 6.14 0.76
C GLN A 153 -22.29 4.90 -0.04
N SER A 154 -23.43 4.97 -0.73
CA SER A 154 -23.89 3.87 -1.58
C SER A 154 -22.78 3.38 -2.53
N LEU A 155 -22.62 2.07 -2.63
CA LEU A 155 -21.61 1.41 -3.48
C LEU A 155 -20.15 1.71 -3.10
N TYR A 156 -19.88 2.15 -1.88
CA TYR A 156 -18.51 2.45 -1.45
C TYR A 156 -17.53 1.27 -1.59
N GLN A 157 -17.99 0.03 -1.39
CA GLN A 157 -17.17 -1.18 -1.58
C GLN A 157 -16.76 -1.37 -3.04
N GLN A 158 -17.63 -1.09 -3.99
CA GLN A 158 -17.35 -1.15 -5.42
C GLN A 158 -16.33 -0.07 -5.82
N VAL A 159 -16.49 1.15 -5.27
CA VAL A 159 -15.51 2.23 -5.47
C VAL A 159 -14.15 1.85 -4.92
N LEU A 160 -14.09 1.32 -3.70
CA LEU A 160 -12.85 0.85 -3.08
C LEU A 160 -12.20 -0.29 -3.89
N SER A 161 -12.99 -1.24 -4.38
CA SER A 161 -12.49 -2.33 -5.24
C SER A 161 -11.88 -1.80 -6.53
N GLY A 162 -12.51 -0.83 -7.18
CA GLY A 162 -11.96 -0.15 -8.36
C GLY A 162 -10.64 0.56 -8.07
N LEU A 163 -10.52 1.22 -6.90
CA LEU A 163 -9.29 1.86 -6.47
C LEU A 163 -8.15 0.84 -6.26
N VAL A 164 -8.45 -0.33 -5.69
CA VAL A 164 -7.44 -1.40 -5.50
C VAL A 164 -6.95 -1.94 -6.84
N VAL A 165 -7.85 -2.21 -7.78
CA VAL A 165 -7.47 -2.67 -9.13
C VAL A 165 -6.54 -1.66 -9.79
N TYR A 166 -6.85 -0.37 -9.69
CA TYR A 166 -6.01 0.68 -10.24
C TYR A 166 -4.67 0.80 -9.51
N LEU A 167 -4.64 0.76 -8.17
CA LEU A 167 -3.41 0.76 -7.37
C LEU A 167 -2.46 -0.38 -7.75
N VAL A 168 -2.98 -1.61 -7.89
CA VAL A 168 -2.18 -2.78 -8.29
C VAL A 168 -1.62 -2.59 -9.70
N ALA A 169 -2.44 -2.13 -10.64
CA ALA A 169 -2.00 -1.87 -12.02
C ALA A 169 -0.89 -0.81 -12.07
N LEU A 170 -1.09 0.30 -11.38
CA LEU A 170 -0.15 1.41 -11.32
C LEU A 170 1.18 1.00 -10.67
N MET A 171 1.11 0.33 -9.53
CA MET A 171 2.28 -0.22 -8.82
C MET A 171 3.12 -1.13 -9.74
N CYS A 172 2.48 -2.10 -10.38
CA CYS A 172 3.16 -3.03 -11.29
C CYS A 172 3.75 -2.33 -12.51
N SER A 173 3.05 -1.33 -13.06
CA SER A 173 3.51 -0.54 -14.20
C SER A 173 4.76 0.26 -13.84
N ILE A 174 4.74 0.97 -12.72
CA ILE A 174 5.89 1.79 -12.29
C ILE A 174 7.11 0.92 -12.02
N ASP A 175 6.94 -0.19 -11.27
CA ASP A 175 8.04 -1.07 -10.93
C ASP A 175 8.68 -1.71 -12.17
N LYS A 176 7.87 -2.20 -13.12
CA LYS A 176 8.36 -2.76 -14.39
C LYS A 176 9.09 -1.74 -15.25
N ASN A 177 8.56 -0.53 -15.36
CA ASN A 177 9.18 0.53 -16.14
C ASN A 177 10.53 0.97 -15.54
N ARG A 178 10.69 0.91 -14.23
CA ARG A 178 11.99 1.13 -13.57
C ARG A 178 13.01 0.05 -13.89
N CYS A 179 12.57 -1.21 -14.00
CA CYS A 179 13.46 -2.33 -14.36
C CYS A 179 13.91 -2.28 -15.82
N VAL A 180 13.08 -1.76 -16.72
CA VAL A 180 13.38 -1.64 -18.16
C VAL A 180 14.20 -0.38 -18.47
N GLY A 181 14.11 0.63 -17.61
CA GLY A 181 14.70 1.95 -17.81
C GLY A 181 15.94 2.22 -16.97
N ASN A 182 17.13 1.86 -17.47
CA ASN A 182 18.32 2.67 -17.19
C ASN A 182 18.24 4.06 -17.87
N GLY A 183 17.04 4.45 -18.31
CA GLY A 183 16.67 5.69 -18.96
C GLY A 183 15.95 6.71 -18.07
N ASP A 184 16.19 6.67 -16.75
CA ASP A 184 15.50 7.47 -15.73
C ASP A 184 15.70 9.02 -15.87
N PHE A 185 16.60 9.46 -16.74
CA PHE A 185 16.79 10.88 -17.04
C PHE A 185 15.71 11.44 -17.97
N SER A 186 15.19 10.67 -18.93
CA SER A 186 14.24 11.18 -19.92
C SER A 186 12.88 11.49 -19.30
N SER A 187 12.33 10.59 -18.50
CA SER A 187 11.01 10.77 -17.88
C SER A 187 10.95 11.90 -16.86
N LYS A 188 12.03 12.13 -16.12
CA LYS A 188 12.14 13.28 -15.18
C LYS A 188 12.25 14.60 -15.91
N ILE A 189 12.96 14.65 -17.03
CA ILE A 189 13.08 15.83 -17.88
C ILE A 189 11.72 16.12 -18.53
N ASP A 190 11.04 15.11 -19.06
CA ASP A 190 9.71 15.25 -19.66
C ASP A 190 8.69 15.76 -18.64
N TYR A 191 8.68 15.20 -17.43
CA TYR A 191 7.80 15.67 -16.35
C TYR A 191 8.15 17.10 -15.90
N ALA A 192 9.43 17.42 -15.74
CA ALA A 192 9.86 18.78 -15.42
C ALA A 192 9.47 19.78 -16.52
N CYS A 193 9.54 19.38 -17.81
CA CYS A 193 9.10 20.19 -18.92
C CYS A 193 7.57 20.43 -18.92
N VAL A 194 6.78 19.44 -18.54
CA VAL A 194 5.32 19.58 -18.39
C VAL A 194 5.01 20.57 -17.26
N LEU A 195 5.60 20.39 -16.08
CA LEU A 195 5.41 21.31 -14.95
C LEU A 195 5.84 22.75 -15.27
N MET A 196 6.96 22.93 -15.97
CA MET A 196 7.40 24.26 -16.37
C MET A 196 6.44 24.92 -17.36
N ARG A 197 5.85 24.18 -18.30
CA ARG A 197 4.82 24.69 -19.21
C ARG A 197 3.56 25.14 -18.46
N GLU A 198 3.06 24.31 -17.55
CA GLU A 198 1.88 24.64 -16.73
C GLU A 198 2.12 25.89 -15.87
N LEU A 199 3.30 26.03 -15.27
CA LEU A 199 3.66 27.23 -14.48
C LEU A 199 3.76 28.48 -15.34
N VAL A 200 4.28 28.38 -16.57
CA VAL A 200 4.36 29.51 -17.52
C VAL A 200 2.96 29.92 -17.96
N GLU A 201 2.08 28.98 -18.28
CA GLU A 201 0.70 29.28 -18.68
C GLU A 201 -0.12 29.93 -17.55
N GLN A 202 0.09 29.55 -16.30
CA GLN A 202 -0.52 30.19 -15.13
C GLN A 202 0.01 31.60 -14.83
N SER A 203 1.25 31.91 -15.23
CA SER A 203 1.85 33.20 -14.97
C SER A 203 1.52 34.26 -16.06
N VAL A 204 0.87 33.89 -17.15
CA VAL A 204 0.50 34.74 -18.28
C VAL A 204 -1.03 35.02 -18.32
N SER A 205 -1.79 34.50 -17.38
CA SER A 205 -3.23 34.74 -17.20
C SER A 205 -3.50 35.73 -16.08
#